data_74ea09bb57621ea3bf27f13baeb6cc90
#
_entry.id   74ea09bb57621ea3bf27f13baeb6cc90
#
_cell.length_a   1.000
_cell.length_b   1.000
_cell.length_c   1.000
_cell.angle_alpha   90.00
_cell.angle_beta   90.00
_cell.angle_gamma   90.00
#
_symmetry.space_group_name_H-M   'P 1'
#
loop_
_entity.id
_entity.type
_entity.pdbx_description
1 polymer ?
#
loop_
_entity_poly.entity_id
_entity_poly.type
_entity_poly.pdbx_seq_one_letter_code
_entity_poly.pdbx_strand_id
1 'polypeptide(L)'
;NRFADRPRDWIVGGAKARSDFKVDVLDLRDFKLPFFEEPVPPVFAKGVFASPVAKAWGARLAAADGFIVLTPEYHHSIPAELKNAFESAYNEWINKPVAFVGHGGVGAARAVEHARAIAIELQMAPIQKAVHIGLEPFLGVLRDGKTLASYEYLNQSRAAMFDQLVWWAKALKAARAATPA
;
A
#
# COMPACT_ATOMS: atom_id res chain seq x y z
N ASN A 1 9.03 -5.77 17.99
CA ASN A 1 9.52 -6.40 16.74
C ASN A 1 8.36 -6.85 15.87
N ARG A 2 7.81 -5.92 15.08
CA ARG A 2 6.75 -6.20 14.13
C ARG A 2 7.32 -6.94 12.90
N PHE A 3 6.71 -8.05 12.48
CA PHE A 3 7.17 -8.76 11.28
C PHE A 3 7.16 -7.86 10.04
N ALA A 4 6.17 -7.00 9.92
CA ALA A 4 6.00 -6.10 8.76
C ALA A 4 7.22 -5.19 8.47
N ASP A 5 8.10 -4.95 9.45
CA ASP A 5 9.33 -4.18 9.22
C ASP A 5 10.27 -4.88 8.21
N ARG A 6 10.31 -6.23 8.22
CA ARG A 6 11.14 -7.02 7.30
C ARG A 6 10.70 -6.93 5.84
N PRO A 7 9.43 -7.21 5.49
CA PRO A 7 8.98 -7.03 4.11
C PRO A 7 8.98 -5.56 3.68
N ARG A 8 8.73 -4.60 4.60
CA ARG A 8 8.90 -3.17 4.29
C ARG A 8 10.33 -2.89 3.81
N ASP A 9 11.33 -3.28 4.58
CA ASP A 9 12.72 -2.99 4.26
C ASP A 9 13.17 -3.70 2.97
N TRP A 10 12.70 -4.92 2.75
CA TRP A 10 12.99 -5.67 1.53
C TRP A 10 12.33 -5.03 0.29
N ILE A 11 11.10 -4.57 0.37
CA ILE A 11 10.41 -3.84 -0.71
C ILE A 11 11.09 -2.50 -0.97
N VAL A 12 11.34 -1.72 0.08
CA VAL A 12 12.01 -0.40 -0.01
C VAL A 12 13.40 -0.52 -0.60
N GLY A 13 14.20 -1.50 -0.16
CA GLY A 13 15.53 -1.78 -0.71
C GLY A 13 15.48 -2.11 -2.19
N GLY A 14 14.53 -2.97 -2.61
CA GLY A 14 14.34 -3.31 -4.02
C GLY A 14 13.89 -2.13 -4.87
N ALA A 15 13.00 -1.29 -4.37
CA ALA A 15 12.53 -0.11 -5.09
C ALA A 15 13.63 0.98 -5.20
N LYS A 16 14.40 1.21 -4.13
CA LYS A 16 15.53 2.17 -4.13
C LYS A 16 16.66 1.76 -5.07
N ALA A 17 16.81 0.48 -5.38
CA ALA A 17 17.79 -0.01 -6.35
C ALA A 17 17.39 0.28 -7.81
N ARG A 18 16.19 0.79 -8.05
CA ARG A 18 15.67 1.14 -9.38
C ARG A 18 15.64 2.67 -9.55
N SER A 19 15.98 3.13 -10.74
CA SER A 19 15.97 4.56 -11.09
C SER A 19 14.57 5.13 -11.35
N ASP A 20 13.56 4.26 -11.54
CA ASP A 20 12.18 4.63 -11.86
C ASP A 20 11.28 4.76 -10.62
N PHE A 21 11.86 4.63 -9.40
CA PHE A 21 11.17 4.86 -8.13
C PHE A 21 11.77 6.02 -7.34
N LYS A 22 10.90 6.89 -6.84
CA LYS A 22 11.18 7.76 -5.70
C LYS A 22 10.32 7.28 -4.54
N VAL A 23 10.95 6.63 -3.56
CA VAL A 23 10.25 5.96 -2.46
C VAL A 23 10.00 6.90 -1.30
N ASP A 24 8.76 6.99 -0.88
CA ASP A 24 8.33 7.59 0.38
C ASP A 24 7.64 6.52 1.24
N VAL A 25 8.07 6.37 2.49
CA VAL A 25 7.53 5.35 3.40
C VAL A 25 6.56 6.00 4.37
N LEU A 26 5.31 5.55 4.35
CA LEU A 26 4.27 5.96 5.28
C LEU A 26 4.01 4.82 6.27
N ASP A 27 4.60 4.89 7.46
CA ASP A 27 4.32 3.93 8.52
C ASP A 27 3.15 4.44 9.37
N LEU A 28 2.09 3.64 9.50
CA LEU A 28 0.89 4.03 10.27
C LEU A 28 1.18 4.24 11.77
N ARG A 29 2.34 3.80 12.26
CA ARG A 29 2.81 4.15 13.62
C ARG A 29 3.14 5.63 13.78
N ASP A 30 3.56 6.29 12.70
CA ASP A 30 3.93 7.70 12.68
C ASP A 30 2.69 8.59 12.47
N PHE A 31 1.61 8.02 11.93
CA PHE A 31 0.34 8.68 11.70
C PHE A 31 -0.71 8.10 12.66
N LYS A 32 -0.84 8.70 13.85
CA LYS A 32 -1.90 8.32 14.80
C LYS A 32 -3.24 8.91 14.35
N LEU A 33 -3.74 8.38 13.22
CA LEU A 33 -5.03 8.80 12.67
C LEU A 33 -6.14 8.47 13.66
N PRO A 34 -6.95 9.45 14.11
CA PRO A 34 -8.14 9.16 14.89
C PRO A 34 -9.09 8.29 14.05
N PHE A 35 -10.01 7.57 14.69
CA PHE A 35 -11.13 7.01 13.95
C PHE A 35 -11.89 8.15 13.28
N PHE A 36 -12.45 7.85 12.09
CA PHE A 36 -13.12 8.86 11.30
C PHE A 36 -14.35 9.39 12.05
N GLU A 37 -14.32 10.66 12.42
CA GLU A 37 -15.38 11.38 13.15
C GLU A 37 -15.70 12.72 12.49
N GLU A 38 -15.26 12.92 11.24
CA GLU A 38 -15.52 14.16 10.52
C GLU A 38 -16.99 14.29 10.14
N PRO A 39 -17.58 15.50 10.21
CA PRO A 39 -18.99 15.70 9.89
C PRO A 39 -19.30 15.52 8.41
N VAL A 40 -18.27 15.56 7.55
CA VAL A 40 -18.40 15.43 6.09
C VAL A 40 -17.59 14.24 5.61
N PRO A 41 -18.18 13.28 4.89
CA PRO A 41 -17.42 12.18 4.30
C PRO A 41 -16.25 12.66 3.44
N PRO A 42 -15.11 11.94 3.42
CA PRO A 42 -13.89 12.38 2.73
C PRO A 42 -14.09 12.69 1.25
N VAL A 43 -15.02 11.99 0.58
CA VAL A 43 -15.37 12.23 -0.84
C VAL A 43 -15.86 13.66 -1.08
N PHE A 44 -16.53 14.27 -0.11
CA PHE A 44 -17.04 15.64 -0.20
C PHE A 44 -16.12 16.67 0.47
N ALA A 45 -15.14 16.23 1.23
CA ALA A 45 -14.22 17.09 1.97
C ALA A 45 -13.23 17.85 1.07
N LYS A 46 -13.02 17.40 -0.18
CA LYS A 46 -12.14 18.02 -1.19
C LYS A 46 -10.73 18.37 -0.66
N GLY A 47 -10.14 17.44 0.12
CA GLY A 47 -8.81 17.63 0.73
C GLY A 47 -8.81 18.57 1.94
N VAL A 48 -9.96 18.96 2.45
CA VAL A 48 -10.09 19.72 3.71
C VAL A 48 -10.21 18.72 4.87
N PHE A 49 -9.28 18.78 5.80
CA PHE A 49 -9.21 17.88 6.96
C PHE A 49 -9.27 18.69 8.23
N ALA A 50 -10.13 18.33 9.19
CA ALA A 50 -10.17 18.95 10.49
C ALA A 50 -8.96 18.53 11.36
N SER A 51 -8.56 17.26 11.27
CA SER A 51 -7.39 16.74 11.98
C SER A 51 -6.07 17.14 11.29
N PRO A 52 -5.10 17.76 12.00
CA PRO A 52 -3.76 18.02 11.46
C PRO A 52 -3.03 16.76 11.00
N VAL A 53 -3.25 15.62 11.67
CA VAL A 53 -2.66 14.33 11.28
C VAL A 53 -3.28 13.83 9.97
N ALA A 54 -4.60 13.91 9.81
CA ALA A 54 -5.28 13.55 8.58
C ALA A 54 -4.84 14.48 7.43
N LYS A 55 -4.65 15.76 7.68
CA LYS A 55 -4.08 16.70 6.69
C LYS A 55 -2.67 16.30 6.27
N ALA A 56 -1.80 15.97 7.21
CA ALA A 56 -0.44 15.50 6.89
C ALA A 56 -0.46 14.18 6.11
N TRP A 57 -1.34 13.25 6.47
CA TRP A 57 -1.58 12.01 5.75
C TRP A 57 -2.01 12.28 4.30
N GLY A 58 -3.06 13.06 4.10
CA GLY A 58 -3.55 13.42 2.77
C GLY A 58 -2.50 14.09 1.90
N ALA A 59 -1.70 15.01 2.45
CA ALA A 59 -0.62 15.66 1.72
C ALA A 59 0.44 14.69 1.18
N ARG A 60 0.79 13.65 1.97
CA ARG A 60 1.73 12.60 1.53
C ARG A 60 1.11 11.72 0.44
N LEU A 61 -0.16 11.36 0.57
CA LEU A 61 -0.88 10.60 -0.45
C LEU A 61 -1.01 11.39 -1.75
N ALA A 62 -1.34 12.67 -1.66
CA ALA A 62 -1.48 13.53 -2.84
C ALA A 62 -0.19 13.62 -3.66
N ALA A 63 0.97 13.64 -2.99
CA ALA A 63 2.29 13.72 -3.63
C ALA A 63 2.72 12.43 -4.34
N ALA A 64 2.08 11.30 -4.06
CA ALA A 64 2.43 10.00 -4.64
C ALA A 64 1.78 9.79 -6.03
N ASP A 65 2.50 9.12 -6.92
CA ASP A 65 1.98 8.71 -8.23
C ASP A 65 1.40 7.28 -8.22
N GLY A 66 1.60 6.52 -7.16
CA GLY A 66 1.08 5.18 -6.95
C GLY A 66 1.47 4.64 -5.57
N PHE A 67 0.93 3.50 -5.19
CA PHE A 67 1.06 2.97 -3.85
C PHE A 67 1.47 1.50 -3.84
N ILE A 68 2.25 1.12 -2.83
CA ILE A 68 2.47 -0.27 -2.43
C ILE A 68 1.97 -0.41 -1.00
N VAL A 69 0.88 -1.13 -0.81
CA VAL A 69 0.28 -1.36 0.50
C VAL A 69 0.75 -2.69 1.06
N LEU A 70 1.42 -2.63 2.21
CA LEU A 70 1.86 -3.80 2.96
C LEU A 70 0.85 -4.11 4.07
N THR A 71 0.33 -5.34 4.09
CA THR A 71 -0.68 -5.76 5.06
C THR A 71 -0.47 -7.18 5.58
N PRO A 72 -0.66 -7.44 6.88
CA PRO A 72 -0.99 -8.77 7.37
C PRO A 72 -2.43 -9.13 7.03
N GLU A 73 -2.82 -10.36 7.36
CA GLU A 73 -4.22 -10.80 7.36
C GLU A 73 -4.67 -11.07 8.78
N TYR A 74 -5.67 -10.34 9.25
CA TYR A 74 -6.34 -10.56 10.53
C TYR A 74 -7.82 -10.85 10.29
N HIS A 75 -8.28 -12.00 10.78
CA HIS A 75 -9.69 -12.41 10.66
C HIS A 75 -10.22 -12.35 9.21
N HIS A 76 -9.40 -12.85 8.26
CA HIS A 76 -9.67 -12.86 6.82
C HIS A 76 -9.72 -11.48 6.16
N SER A 77 -9.30 -10.41 6.82
CA SER A 77 -9.34 -9.04 6.29
C SER A 77 -8.06 -8.27 6.61
N ILE A 78 -8.05 -7.00 6.20
CA ILE A 78 -7.00 -6.04 6.57
C ILE A 78 -7.16 -5.61 8.03
N PRO A 79 -6.07 -5.17 8.70
CA PRO A 79 -6.16 -4.59 10.04
C PRO A 79 -7.03 -3.33 10.08
N ALA A 80 -7.62 -3.06 11.25
CA ALA A 80 -8.46 -1.89 11.49
C ALA A 80 -7.70 -0.58 11.20
N GLU A 81 -6.42 -0.50 11.57
CA GLU A 81 -5.58 0.68 11.33
C GLU A 81 -5.43 0.97 9.84
N LEU A 82 -5.28 -0.06 8.99
CA LEU A 82 -5.18 0.12 7.56
C LEU A 82 -6.52 0.54 6.96
N LYS A 83 -7.63 -0.03 7.44
CA LYS A 83 -8.97 0.37 6.99
C LYS A 83 -9.22 1.84 7.35
N ASN A 84 -8.92 2.26 8.58
CA ASN A 84 -9.01 3.65 9.03
C ASN A 84 -8.14 4.60 8.19
N ALA A 85 -6.93 4.16 7.81
CA ALA A 85 -6.04 4.95 6.94
C ALA A 85 -6.63 5.16 5.54
N PHE A 86 -7.31 4.16 4.98
CA PHE A 86 -8.06 4.31 3.72
C PHE A 86 -9.24 5.30 3.88
N GLU A 87 -9.97 5.20 4.98
CA GLU A 87 -11.14 6.06 5.26
C GLU A 87 -10.76 7.51 5.56
N SER A 88 -9.53 7.77 5.98
CA SER A 88 -9.06 9.11 6.35
C SER A 88 -8.72 10.01 5.16
N ALA A 89 -8.91 9.55 3.92
CA ALA A 89 -8.69 10.32 2.70
C ALA A 89 -9.54 9.72 1.56
N TYR A 90 -9.80 10.48 0.51
CA TYR A 90 -10.51 9.99 -0.68
C TYR A 90 -9.90 10.54 -1.97
N ASN A 91 -9.91 11.85 -2.15
CA ASN A 91 -9.47 12.49 -3.40
C ASN A 91 -8.00 12.24 -3.72
N GLU A 92 -7.20 12.00 -2.70
CA GLU A 92 -5.76 11.74 -2.78
C GLU A 92 -5.43 10.38 -3.37
N TRP A 93 -6.39 9.45 -3.36
CA TRP A 93 -6.28 8.11 -3.95
C TRP A 93 -6.65 8.05 -5.43
N ILE A 94 -7.53 8.93 -5.89
CA ILE A 94 -8.19 8.86 -7.20
C ILE A 94 -7.19 8.77 -8.35
N ASN A 95 -7.46 7.84 -9.28
CA ASN A 95 -6.70 7.65 -10.51
C ASN A 95 -5.21 7.34 -10.28
N LYS A 96 -4.88 6.67 -9.20
CA LYS A 96 -3.53 6.19 -8.91
C LYS A 96 -3.50 4.66 -8.80
N PRO A 97 -2.43 3.99 -9.28
CA PRO A 97 -2.33 2.55 -9.15
C PRO A 97 -1.93 2.14 -7.74
N VAL A 98 -2.38 0.96 -7.33
CA VAL A 98 -2.00 0.35 -6.06
C VAL A 98 -1.62 -1.11 -6.25
N ALA A 99 -0.48 -1.49 -5.67
CA ALA A 99 0.00 -2.86 -5.52
C ALA A 99 -0.11 -3.31 -4.06
N PHE A 100 -0.16 -4.62 -3.85
CA PHE A 100 -0.27 -5.18 -2.50
C PHE A 100 0.88 -6.14 -2.19
N VAL A 101 1.36 -6.08 -0.97
CA VAL A 101 2.31 -7.03 -0.37
C VAL A 101 1.65 -7.60 0.88
N GLY A 102 1.23 -8.85 0.81
CA GLY A 102 0.58 -9.53 1.92
C GLY A 102 1.49 -10.49 2.65
N HIS A 103 1.30 -10.65 3.96
CA HIS A 103 2.04 -11.66 4.74
C HIS A 103 1.16 -12.34 5.77
N GLY A 104 1.46 -13.61 6.05
CA GLY A 104 0.72 -14.44 7.01
C GLY A 104 0.57 -15.88 6.53
N GLY A 105 -0.26 -16.67 7.19
CA GLY A 105 -0.41 -18.12 6.93
C GLY A 105 -0.74 -18.45 5.47
N VAL A 106 -1.58 -17.63 4.83
CA VAL A 106 -1.96 -17.76 3.41
C VAL A 106 -1.44 -16.56 2.57
N GLY A 107 -0.37 -15.90 3.00
CA GLY A 107 0.19 -14.73 2.32
C GLY A 107 -0.75 -13.52 2.27
N ALA A 108 -1.70 -13.44 3.21
CA ALA A 108 -2.75 -12.42 3.27
C ALA A 108 -3.63 -12.34 2.00
N ALA A 109 -3.87 -13.47 1.34
CA ALA A 109 -4.62 -13.49 0.07
C ALA A 109 -6.03 -12.89 0.22
N ARG A 110 -6.74 -13.23 1.30
CA ARG A 110 -8.11 -12.73 1.56
C ARG A 110 -8.11 -11.24 1.92
N ALA A 111 -7.13 -10.82 2.73
CA ALA A 111 -6.97 -9.40 3.07
C ALA A 111 -6.68 -8.55 1.82
N VAL A 112 -5.86 -9.07 0.90
CA VAL A 112 -5.56 -8.39 -0.38
C VAL A 112 -6.81 -8.29 -1.25
N GLU A 113 -7.65 -9.32 -1.32
CA GLU A 113 -8.93 -9.24 -2.06
C GLU A 113 -9.88 -8.18 -1.46
N HIS A 114 -10.01 -8.13 -0.14
CA HIS A 114 -10.78 -7.05 0.51
C HIS A 114 -10.18 -5.67 0.24
N ALA A 115 -8.86 -5.54 0.31
CA ALA A 115 -8.19 -4.27 0.02
C ALA A 115 -8.38 -3.83 -1.45
N ARG A 116 -8.44 -4.78 -2.40
CA ARG A 116 -8.75 -4.49 -3.81
C ARG A 116 -10.15 -3.91 -3.98
N ALA A 117 -11.15 -4.46 -3.30
CA ALA A 117 -12.52 -3.93 -3.33
C ALA A 117 -12.58 -2.50 -2.77
N ILE A 118 -11.87 -2.24 -1.65
CA ILE A 118 -11.75 -0.90 -1.07
C ILE A 118 -11.04 0.06 -2.05
N ALA A 119 -9.96 -0.40 -2.68
CA ALA A 119 -9.22 0.42 -3.64
C ALA A 119 -10.05 0.82 -4.86
N ILE A 120 -10.94 -0.08 -5.34
CA ILE A 120 -11.87 0.23 -6.43
C ILE A 120 -12.84 1.33 -6.01
N GLU A 121 -13.41 1.26 -4.81
CA GLU A 121 -14.32 2.29 -4.28
C GLU A 121 -13.61 3.63 -4.10
N LEU A 122 -12.33 3.63 -3.73
CA LEU A 122 -11.48 4.81 -3.66
C LEU A 122 -10.97 5.30 -5.04
N GLN A 123 -11.50 4.72 -6.13
CA GLN A 123 -11.12 5.03 -7.52
C GLN A 123 -9.62 4.83 -7.81
N MET A 124 -8.96 3.97 -7.08
CA MET A 124 -7.61 3.50 -7.42
C MET A 124 -7.66 2.42 -8.50
N ALA A 125 -6.53 2.20 -9.17
CA ALA A 125 -6.34 1.06 -10.09
C ALA A 125 -5.53 -0.05 -9.39
N PRO A 126 -6.17 -1.05 -8.75
CA PRO A 126 -5.46 -2.17 -8.15
C PRO A 126 -4.84 -3.04 -9.26
N ILE A 127 -3.50 -3.11 -9.29
CA ILE A 127 -2.80 -3.89 -10.30
C ILE A 127 -2.88 -5.39 -10.01
N GLN A 128 -2.78 -6.23 -11.05
CA GLN A 128 -2.92 -7.68 -10.91
C GLN A 128 -1.78 -8.29 -10.09
N LYS A 129 -0.53 -7.88 -10.33
CA LYS A 129 0.65 -8.42 -9.65
C LYS A 129 0.68 -7.99 -8.18
N ALA A 130 0.91 -8.98 -7.30
CA ALA A 130 1.06 -8.78 -5.87
C ALA A 130 2.18 -9.69 -5.34
N VAL A 131 2.63 -9.45 -4.11
CA VAL A 131 3.55 -10.35 -3.41
C VAL A 131 2.81 -10.97 -2.23
N HIS A 132 2.82 -12.30 -2.16
CA HIS A 132 2.21 -13.05 -1.08
C HIS A 132 3.29 -13.82 -0.29
N ILE A 133 3.62 -13.35 0.91
CA ILE A 133 4.58 -13.95 1.81
C ILE A 133 3.84 -14.99 2.67
N GLY A 134 3.79 -16.23 2.19
CA GLY A 134 3.10 -17.33 2.86
C GLY A 134 3.83 -17.86 4.09
N LEU A 135 3.30 -18.95 4.66
CA LEU A 135 3.76 -19.48 5.94
C LEU A 135 5.25 -19.84 5.94
N GLU A 136 5.74 -20.50 4.88
CA GLU A 136 7.13 -20.96 4.81
C GLU A 136 8.14 -19.80 4.89
N PRO A 137 8.12 -18.76 4.00
CA PRO A 137 9.04 -17.65 4.15
C PRO A 137 8.78 -16.81 5.40
N PHE A 138 7.55 -16.72 5.88
CA PHE A 138 7.22 -16.05 7.13
C PHE A 138 7.95 -16.71 8.32
N LEU A 139 7.87 -18.03 8.45
CA LEU A 139 8.56 -18.78 9.51
C LEU A 139 10.08 -18.80 9.31
N GLY A 140 10.55 -18.96 8.08
CA GLY A 140 11.98 -18.93 7.75
C GLY A 140 12.66 -17.63 8.18
N VAL A 141 11.97 -16.50 7.99
CA VAL A 141 12.48 -15.20 8.44
C VAL A 141 12.38 -15.01 9.95
N LEU A 142 11.33 -15.54 10.59
CA LEU A 142 11.12 -15.38 12.03
C LEU A 142 12.01 -16.29 12.88
N ARG A 143 12.24 -17.53 12.44
CA ARG A 143 12.82 -18.60 13.26
C ARG A 143 14.18 -19.08 12.78
N ASP A 144 14.38 -19.09 11.44
CA ASP A 144 15.53 -19.79 10.84
C ASP A 144 16.61 -18.83 10.36
N GLY A 145 16.52 -17.54 10.70
CA GLY A 145 17.49 -16.52 10.32
C GLY A 145 17.56 -16.22 8.81
N LYS A 146 16.60 -16.72 8.01
CA LYS A 146 16.52 -16.45 6.58
C LYS A 146 16.09 -15.01 6.32
N THR A 147 16.32 -14.55 5.09
CA THR A 147 15.82 -13.26 4.60
C THR A 147 14.78 -13.49 3.51
N LEU A 148 13.92 -12.52 3.24
CA LEU A 148 12.96 -12.62 2.12
C LEU A 148 13.68 -12.70 0.77
N ALA A 149 14.88 -12.14 0.66
CA ALA A 149 15.72 -12.24 -0.53
C ALA A 149 16.21 -13.67 -0.82
N SER A 150 16.20 -14.57 0.17
CA SER A 150 16.57 -15.98 -0.01
C SER A 150 15.53 -16.78 -0.81
N TYR A 151 14.35 -16.23 -1.04
CA TYR A 151 13.24 -16.89 -1.73
C TYR A 151 13.09 -16.32 -3.14
N GLU A 152 13.62 -17.06 -4.13
CA GLU A 152 13.69 -16.58 -5.51
C GLU A 152 12.32 -16.21 -6.09
N TYR A 153 11.29 -17.02 -5.83
CA TYR A 153 9.93 -16.74 -6.32
C TYR A 153 9.34 -15.44 -5.74
N LEU A 154 9.74 -15.03 -4.53
CA LEU A 154 9.35 -13.73 -3.96
C LEU A 154 10.08 -12.58 -4.66
N ASN A 155 11.37 -12.75 -4.99
CA ASN A 155 12.12 -11.76 -5.75
C ASN A 155 11.53 -11.55 -7.13
N GLN A 156 11.16 -12.63 -7.82
CA GLN A 156 10.49 -12.60 -9.13
C GLN A 156 9.12 -11.92 -9.03
N SER A 157 8.31 -12.27 -8.03
CA SER A 157 7.00 -11.65 -7.79
C SER A 157 7.13 -10.15 -7.52
N ARG A 158 8.13 -9.76 -6.71
CA ARG A 158 8.43 -8.35 -6.42
C ARG A 158 8.82 -7.58 -7.69
N ALA A 159 9.72 -8.15 -8.51
CA ALA A 159 10.14 -7.53 -9.76
C ALA A 159 8.96 -7.33 -10.70
N ALA A 160 8.15 -8.36 -10.93
CA ALA A 160 6.96 -8.29 -11.78
C ALA A 160 5.92 -7.29 -11.26
N MET A 161 5.74 -7.19 -9.93
CA MET A 161 4.87 -6.20 -9.31
C MET A 161 5.38 -4.77 -9.56
N PHE A 162 6.67 -4.54 -9.40
CA PHE A 162 7.28 -3.24 -9.65
C PHE A 162 7.12 -2.81 -11.11
N ASP A 163 7.41 -3.70 -12.07
CA ASP A 163 7.29 -3.41 -13.49
C ASP A 163 5.86 -3.02 -13.85
N GLN A 164 4.89 -3.80 -13.39
CA GLN A 164 3.48 -3.50 -13.64
C GLN A 164 3.04 -2.19 -12.96
N LEU A 165 3.47 -1.95 -11.71
CA LEU A 165 3.13 -0.71 -10.99
C LEU A 165 3.67 0.53 -11.71
N VAL A 166 4.92 0.48 -12.18
CA VAL A 166 5.54 1.59 -12.92
C VAL A 166 4.81 1.85 -14.23
N TRP A 167 4.43 0.80 -14.96
CA TRP A 167 3.66 0.95 -16.20
C TRP A 167 2.34 1.68 -15.95
N TRP A 168 1.57 1.23 -14.95
CA TRP A 168 0.31 1.86 -14.57
C TRP A 168 0.51 3.28 -14.04
N ALA A 169 1.54 3.51 -13.22
CA ALA A 169 1.81 4.82 -12.66
C ALA A 169 2.11 5.86 -13.76
N LYS A 170 2.92 5.49 -14.76
CA LYS A 170 3.21 6.37 -15.92
C LYS A 170 1.95 6.66 -16.72
N ALA A 171 1.15 5.65 -17.05
CA ALA A 171 -0.08 5.81 -17.82
C ALA A 171 -1.10 6.72 -17.10
N LEU A 172 -1.37 6.44 -15.81
CA LEU A 172 -2.34 7.22 -15.05
C LEU A 172 -1.82 8.62 -14.69
N LYS A 173 -0.51 8.80 -14.49
CA LYS A 173 0.07 10.14 -14.31
C LYS A 173 -0.11 11.00 -15.56
N ALA A 174 0.13 10.44 -16.74
CA ALA A 174 -0.10 11.14 -18.00
C ALA A 174 -1.58 11.50 -18.19
N ALA A 175 -2.49 10.56 -17.87
CA ALA A 175 -3.93 10.81 -17.96
C ALA A 175 -4.38 11.91 -16.98
N ARG A 176 -3.93 11.88 -15.72
CA ARG A 176 -4.23 12.94 -14.73
C ARG A 176 -3.73 14.33 -15.20
N ALA A 177 -2.55 14.39 -15.82
CA ALA A 177 -1.99 15.64 -16.33
C ALA A 177 -2.76 16.19 -17.53
N ALA A 178 -3.42 15.33 -18.31
CA ALA A 178 -4.20 15.73 -19.49
C ALA A 178 -5.66 16.10 -19.16
N THR A 179 -6.14 15.79 -17.95
CA THR A 179 -7.52 16.08 -17.51
C THR A 179 -7.50 17.33 -16.64
N PRO A 180 -8.16 18.43 -17.03
CA PRO A 180 -8.31 19.61 -16.18
C PRO A 180 -9.01 19.23 -14.86
N ALA A 181 -8.57 19.82 -13.74
CA ALA A 181 -9.18 19.62 -12.43
C ALA A 181 -10.59 20.23 -12.34
#